data_960c4851aeb4a1a283e4d227c5b2e672
#
_entry.id   960c4851aeb4a1a283e4d227c5b2e672
#
_cell.length_a   1.000
_cell.length_b   1.000
_cell.length_c   1.000
_cell.angle_alpha   90.00
_cell.angle_beta   90.00
_cell.angle_gamma   90.00
#
_symmetry.space_group_name_H-M   'P 1'
#
loop_
_entity.id
_entity.type
_entity.pdbx_description
1 polymer ?
#
loop_
_entity_poly.entity_id
_entity_poly.type
_entity_poly.pdbx_seq_one_letter_code
_entity_poly.pdbx_strand_id
1 'polypeptide(L)'
;MVLDPFCPLEDIDIAFMEQKPNFWALIPMFCEMLMKSDRIPEDYDMSHLRSIGTGAEAMNERKTQEVEAFFHKHNVKATLSAGYGQSEGCSNFTLPNPMFPLVDGCVGMPMPATTMAVFSEDLEELNYGEIGELCMTGPAMMLHYAGWRGDELTERTLINHPDGNCWLHTGDKAYINEHGIVYILG
;
A
#
# COMPACT_ATOMS: atom_id res chain seq x y z
N MET A 1 12.36 14.07 4.63
CA MET A 1 12.12 13.11 3.52
C MET A 1 13.21 13.33 2.49
N VAL A 2 13.94 12.29 2.16
CA VAL A 2 14.95 12.33 1.11
C VAL A 2 14.36 11.65 -0.11
N LEU A 3 14.30 12.38 -1.22
CA LEU A 3 13.95 11.87 -2.53
C LEU A 3 15.09 12.27 -3.46
N ASP A 4 15.81 11.29 -3.97
CA ASP A 4 16.82 11.52 -4.99
C ASP A 4 16.29 10.98 -6.33
N PRO A 5 15.71 11.86 -7.18
CA PRO A 5 15.16 11.46 -8.46
C PRO A 5 16.23 11.05 -9.48
N PHE A 6 17.50 11.25 -9.16
CA PHE A 6 18.63 10.92 -10.03
C PHE A 6 19.40 9.68 -9.56
N CYS A 7 19.00 9.06 -8.43
CA CYS A 7 19.62 7.82 -8.00
C CYS A 7 19.32 6.71 -9.01
N PRO A 8 20.31 6.11 -9.66
CA PRO A 8 20.10 4.95 -10.49
C PRO A 8 19.51 3.79 -9.67
N LEU A 9 18.62 3.01 -10.28
CA LEU A 9 18.02 1.86 -9.57
C LEU A 9 19.06 0.87 -9.08
N GLU A 10 20.13 0.66 -9.86
CA GLU A 10 21.26 -0.21 -9.50
C GLU A 10 22.04 0.26 -8.26
N ASP A 11 21.87 1.51 -7.82
CA ASP A 11 22.56 2.09 -6.67
C ASP A 11 21.64 2.31 -5.46
N ILE A 12 20.48 1.68 -5.45
CA ILE A 12 19.51 1.82 -4.35
C ILE A 12 20.08 1.37 -2.99
N ASP A 13 20.94 0.38 -2.98
CA ASP A 13 21.64 -0.11 -1.78
C ASP A 13 22.67 0.89 -1.27
N ILE A 14 23.41 1.55 -2.16
CA ILE A 14 24.34 2.63 -1.80
C ILE A 14 23.54 3.80 -1.23
N ALA A 15 22.50 4.25 -1.92
CA ALA A 15 21.65 5.32 -1.45
C ALA A 15 21.03 5.01 -0.09
N PHE A 16 20.59 3.76 0.14
CA PHE A 16 20.08 3.32 1.45
C PHE A 16 21.14 3.42 2.56
N MET A 17 22.34 2.95 2.29
CA MET A 17 23.43 2.99 3.27
C MET A 17 23.88 4.43 3.60
N GLU A 18 23.89 5.32 2.60
CA GLU A 18 24.28 6.71 2.78
C GLU A 18 23.21 7.53 3.51
N GLN A 19 21.94 7.38 3.09
CA GLN A 19 20.83 8.20 3.59
C GLN A 19 20.29 7.72 4.94
N LYS A 20 20.48 6.45 5.30
CA LYS A 20 20.03 5.83 6.55
C LYS A 20 18.61 6.21 6.93
N PRO A 21 17.60 5.88 6.09
CA PRO A 21 16.22 6.28 6.33
C PRO A 21 15.67 5.65 7.62
N ASN A 22 14.82 6.39 8.34
CA ASN A 22 14.09 5.83 9.49
C ASN A 22 12.77 5.16 9.06
N PHE A 23 12.18 5.62 7.98
CA PHE A 23 11.02 5.04 7.32
C PHE A 23 11.36 4.82 5.85
N TRP A 24 10.98 3.68 5.32
CA TRP A 24 11.13 3.39 3.92
C TRP A 24 9.87 2.73 3.35
N ALA A 25 9.29 3.34 2.32
CA ALA A 25 8.27 2.72 1.51
C ALA A 25 8.95 1.96 0.37
N LEU A 26 8.80 0.65 0.37
CA LEU A 26 9.44 -0.27 -0.57
C LEU A 26 8.39 -0.93 -1.47
N ILE A 27 8.78 -1.15 -2.70
CA ILE A 27 8.11 -2.13 -3.55
C ILE A 27 8.89 -3.46 -3.45
N PRO A 28 8.26 -4.62 -3.71
CA PRO A 28 8.93 -5.93 -3.59
C PRO A 28 10.25 -6.02 -4.36
N MET A 29 10.32 -5.38 -5.53
CA MET A 29 11.54 -5.33 -6.35
C MET A 29 12.72 -4.71 -5.59
N PHE A 30 12.53 -3.62 -4.85
CA PHE A 30 13.61 -2.98 -4.10
C PHE A 30 14.10 -3.85 -2.94
N CYS A 31 13.19 -4.57 -2.29
CA CYS A 31 13.58 -5.56 -1.28
C CYS A 31 14.52 -6.61 -1.89
N GLU A 32 14.19 -7.11 -3.08
CA GLU A 32 15.04 -8.08 -3.77
C GLU A 32 16.40 -7.53 -4.16
N MET A 33 16.46 -6.29 -4.61
CA MET A 33 17.73 -5.64 -4.96
C MET A 33 18.64 -5.53 -3.75
N LEU A 34 18.09 -5.12 -2.58
CA LEU A 34 18.88 -5.08 -1.35
C LEU A 34 19.36 -6.47 -0.92
N MET A 35 18.47 -7.46 -0.95
CA MET A 35 18.80 -8.83 -0.55
C MET A 35 19.85 -9.49 -1.43
N LYS A 36 19.95 -9.09 -2.70
CA LYS A 36 20.89 -9.60 -3.69
C LYS A 36 22.18 -8.78 -3.80
N SER A 37 22.23 -7.61 -3.12
CA SER A 37 23.41 -6.76 -3.17
C SER A 37 24.60 -7.41 -2.46
N ASP A 38 25.72 -7.44 -3.15
CA ASP A 38 27.03 -7.82 -2.61
C ASP A 38 27.81 -6.63 -2.01
N ARG A 39 27.24 -5.43 -2.14
CA ARG A 39 27.82 -4.17 -1.61
C ARG A 39 27.40 -3.89 -0.17
N ILE A 40 26.32 -4.52 0.33
CA ILE A 40 25.90 -4.40 1.72
C ILE A 40 26.74 -5.36 2.58
N PRO A 41 27.58 -4.86 3.51
CA PRO A 41 28.34 -5.72 4.39
C PRO A 41 27.43 -6.63 5.23
N GLU A 42 27.86 -7.87 5.49
CA GLU A 42 27.06 -8.81 6.27
C GLU A 42 26.73 -8.32 7.69
N ASP A 43 27.59 -7.50 8.25
CA ASP A 43 27.48 -6.89 9.58
C ASP A 43 26.94 -5.46 9.55
N TYR A 44 26.43 -4.98 8.38
CA TYR A 44 25.88 -3.64 8.26
C TYR A 44 24.65 -3.48 9.15
N ASP A 45 24.67 -2.51 10.04
CA ASP A 45 23.61 -2.23 10.99
C ASP A 45 22.53 -1.32 10.37
N MET A 46 21.33 -1.87 10.17
CA MET A 46 20.14 -1.17 9.66
C MET A 46 19.17 -0.76 10.79
N SER A 47 19.60 -0.78 12.06
CA SER A 47 18.72 -0.47 13.22
C SER A 47 18.13 0.94 13.20
N HIS A 48 18.65 1.83 12.32
CA HIS A 48 18.07 3.15 12.05
C HIS A 48 16.69 3.05 11.38
N LEU A 49 16.39 1.94 10.67
CA LEU A 49 15.12 1.72 9.99
C LEU A 49 14.05 1.29 11.01
N ARG A 50 13.08 2.16 11.26
CA ARG A 50 12.06 2.00 12.31
C ARG A 50 10.70 1.57 11.77
N SER A 51 10.46 1.76 10.47
CA SER A 51 9.22 1.38 9.82
C SER A 51 9.49 1.06 8.35
N ILE A 52 8.92 -0.03 7.89
CA ILE A 52 9.01 -0.50 6.52
C ILE A 52 7.59 -0.65 5.99
N GLY A 53 7.21 0.25 5.07
CA GLY A 53 5.97 0.13 4.32
C GLY A 53 6.19 -0.59 3.00
N THR A 54 5.30 -1.47 2.61
CA THR A 54 5.26 -2.05 1.26
C THR A 54 3.91 -1.75 0.60
N GLY A 55 3.89 -1.73 -0.72
CA GLY A 55 2.69 -1.46 -1.50
C GLY A 55 2.95 -1.64 -2.99
N ALA A 56 2.01 -1.21 -3.81
CA ALA A 56 1.97 -1.34 -5.26
C ALA A 56 1.82 -2.77 -5.80
N GLU A 57 2.35 -3.79 -5.11
CA GLU A 57 2.21 -5.20 -5.47
C GLU A 57 2.01 -6.04 -4.23
N ALA A 58 1.18 -7.07 -4.32
CA ALA A 58 1.00 -8.04 -3.26
C ALA A 58 2.29 -8.85 -3.05
N MET A 59 2.67 -9.03 -1.80
CA MET A 59 3.79 -9.88 -1.42
C MET A 59 3.24 -11.12 -0.72
N ASN A 60 3.53 -12.31 -1.26
CA ASN A 60 3.09 -13.54 -0.62
C ASN A 60 3.86 -13.80 0.70
N GLU A 61 3.28 -14.64 1.55
CA GLU A 61 3.81 -14.94 2.89
C GLU A 61 5.29 -15.37 2.87
N ARG A 62 5.66 -16.26 1.96
CA ARG A 62 7.05 -16.73 1.85
C ARG A 62 8.01 -15.57 1.58
N LYS A 63 7.66 -14.68 0.64
CA LYS A 63 8.49 -13.53 0.30
C LYS A 63 8.58 -12.53 1.44
N THR A 64 7.47 -12.32 2.14
CA THR A 64 7.43 -11.48 3.33
C THR A 64 8.42 -12.00 4.38
N GLN A 65 8.37 -13.31 4.69
CA GLN A 65 9.28 -13.94 5.64
C GLN A 65 10.76 -13.83 5.22
N GLU A 66 11.07 -14.00 3.93
CA GLU A 66 12.43 -13.84 3.41
C GLU A 66 12.94 -12.40 3.60
N VAL A 67 12.11 -11.40 3.31
CA VAL A 67 12.45 -9.98 3.46
C VAL A 67 12.60 -9.61 4.94
N GLU A 68 11.69 -10.05 5.81
CA GLU A 68 11.79 -9.80 7.25
C GLU A 68 13.05 -10.45 7.84
N ALA A 69 13.36 -11.69 7.45
CA ALA A 69 14.57 -12.36 7.89
C ALA A 69 15.85 -11.60 7.49
N PHE A 70 15.88 -11.05 6.27
CA PHE A 70 16.99 -10.20 5.82
C PHE A 70 17.14 -8.96 6.71
N PHE A 71 16.06 -8.21 6.92
CA PHE A 71 16.10 -7.01 7.77
C PHE A 71 16.44 -7.33 9.23
N HIS A 72 15.91 -8.43 9.79
CA HIS A 72 16.23 -8.86 11.15
C HIS A 72 17.72 -9.25 11.29
N LYS A 73 18.32 -9.92 10.28
CA LYS A 73 19.76 -10.19 10.23
C LYS A 73 20.59 -8.92 10.37
N HIS A 74 20.09 -7.80 9.85
CA HIS A 74 20.72 -6.48 9.91
C HIS A 74 20.21 -5.60 11.08
N ASN A 75 19.70 -6.18 12.17
CA ASN A 75 19.25 -5.53 13.39
C ASN A 75 17.99 -4.65 13.26
N VAL A 76 17.22 -4.76 12.20
CA VAL A 76 15.93 -4.07 12.08
C VAL A 76 14.92 -4.77 12.98
N LYS A 77 14.22 -3.99 13.81
CA LYS A 77 13.15 -4.48 14.71
C LYS A 77 11.75 -4.24 14.18
N ALA A 78 11.65 -3.45 13.11
CA ALA A 78 10.36 -3.17 12.48
C ALA A 78 9.89 -4.40 11.69
N THR A 79 8.59 -4.63 11.72
CA THR A 79 7.91 -5.57 10.81
C THR A 79 7.50 -4.85 9.53
N LEU A 80 7.36 -5.61 8.46
CA LEU A 80 6.75 -5.07 7.25
C LEU A 80 5.26 -4.78 7.51
N SER A 81 4.77 -3.73 6.88
CA SER A 81 3.35 -3.40 6.85
C SER A 81 2.95 -2.99 5.43
N ALA A 82 1.80 -3.45 4.97
CA ALA A 82 1.29 -3.10 3.66
C ALA A 82 0.38 -1.88 3.74
N GLY A 83 0.45 -1.05 2.70
CA GLY A 83 -0.53 -0.01 2.40
C GLY A 83 -1.15 -0.28 1.04
N TYR A 84 -2.32 0.29 0.81
CA TYR A 84 -3.07 0.16 -0.43
C TYR A 84 -3.45 1.55 -0.96
N GLY A 85 -3.42 1.68 -2.26
CA GLY A 85 -3.84 2.89 -2.95
C GLY A 85 -3.73 2.76 -4.46
N GLN A 86 -4.31 3.71 -5.14
CA GLN A 86 -4.34 3.81 -6.61
C GLN A 86 -4.08 5.24 -7.05
N SER A 87 -3.72 5.42 -8.33
CA SER A 87 -3.51 6.74 -8.93
C SER A 87 -4.74 7.61 -8.88
N GLU A 88 -5.92 7.00 -8.98
CA GLU A 88 -7.25 7.61 -8.90
C GLU A 88 -7.55 8.26 -7.55
N GLY A 89 -6.86 7.85 -6.51
CA GLY A 89 -6.91 8.45 -5.18
C GLY A 89 -5.65 9.23 -4.81
N CYS A 90 -4.87 9.64 -5.80
CA CYS A 90 -3.67 10.46 -5.67
C CYS A 90 -2.57 9.88 -4.77
N SER A 91 -2.67 8.68 -4.26
CA SER A 91 -1.66 7.95 -3.47
C SER A 91 -2.28 6.75 -2.73
N ASN A 92 -1.94 6.63 -1.45
CA ASN A 92 -2.44 5.58 -0.57
C ASN A 92 -3.83 5.93 -0.01
N PHE A 93 -4.70 4.93 0.05
CA PHE A 93 -5.99 4.99 0.75
C PHE A 93 -5.87 4.51 2.18
N THR A 94 -4.93 3.60 2.43
CA THR A 94 -4.67 3.06 3.76
C THR A 94 -3.26 3.38 4.23
N LEU A 95 -3.08 3.39 5.55
CA LEU A 95 -1.77 3.52 6.17
C LEU A 95 -1.23 2.14 6.52
N PRO A 96 0.02 1.84 6.10
CA PRO A 96 0.76 0.72 6.67
C PRO A 96 0.87 0.95 8.18
N ASN A 97 0.41 0.00 8.97
CA ASN A 97 0.47 0.11 10.42
C ASN A 97 1.28 -1.07 10.99
N PRO A 98 2.46 -0.81 11.58
CA PRO A 98 3.31 -1.85 12.14
C PRO A 98 2.69 -2.59 13.34
N MET A 99 1.57 -2.09 13.89
CA MET A 99 0.81 -2.80 14.92
C MET A 99 -0.03 -3.95 14.37
N PHE A 100 -0.26 -3.97 13.05
CA PHE A 100 -0.95 -5.06 12.38
C PHE A 100 0.07 -5.86 11.58
N PRO A 101 0.31 -7.14 11.94
CA PRO A 101 1.23 -7.98 11.18
C PRO A 101 0.77 -8.09 9.73
N LEU A 102 1.72 -8.21 8.84
CA LEU A 102 1.44 -8.47 7.44
C LEU A 102 0.84 -9.87 7.33
N VAL A 103 -0.49 -9.96 7.26
CA VAL A 103 -1.23 -11.16 6.88
C VAL A 103 -1.76 -10.98 5.48
N ASP A 104 -1.97 -12.08 4.78
CA ASP A 104 -2.41 -12.04 3.39
C ASP A 104 -3.61 -11.11 3.20
N GLY A 105 -3.45 -10.18 2.27
CA GLY A 105 -4.44 -9.18 1.92
C GLY A 105 -4.61 -8.02 2.90
N CYS A 106 -4.05 -8.05 4.10
CA CYS A 106 -4.17 -6.94 5.05
C CYS A 106 -3.40 -5.71 4.56
N VAL A 107 -4.11 -4.61 4.37
CA VAL A 107 -3.54 -3.34 3.91
C VAL A 107 -3.69 -2.20 4.92
N GLY A 108 -4.11 -2.51 6.13
CA GLY A 108 -4.23 -1.55 7.22
C GLY A 108 -5.57 -0.85 7.30
N MET A 109 -5.58 0.37 7.81
CA MET A 109 -6.78 1.18 8.05
C MET A 109 -6.84 2.37 7.10
N PRO A 110 -8.05 2.89 6.81
CA PRO A 110 -8.20 4.10 6.02
C PRO A 110 -7.36 5.27 6.54
N MET A 111 -6.81 6.06 5.63
CA MET A 111 -6.11 7.30 5.97
C MET A 111 -7.08 8.34 6.57
N PRO A 112 -6.58 9.27 7.39
CA PRO A 112 -7.39 10.41 7.84
C PRO A 112 -8.09 11.12 6.68
N ALA A 113 -9.37 11.45 6.86
CA ALA A 113 -10.26 12.04 5.86
C ALA A 113 -10.60 11.14 4.64
N THR A 114 -10.21 9.88 4.66
CA THR A 114 -10.65 8.88 3.69
C THR A 114 -11.71 7.98 4.34
N THR A 115 -12.83 7.81 3.69
CA THR A 115 -13.84 6.81 4.06
C THR A 115 -13.74 5.65 3.07
N MET A 116 -13.73 4.44 3.56
CA MET A 116 -13.73 3.23 2.75
C MET A 116 -14.91 2.36 3.16
N ALA A 117 -15.54 1.77 2.18
CA ALA A 117 -16.64 0.83 2.36
C ALA A 117 -16.58 -0.26 1.28
N VAL A 118 -17.28 -1.34 1.52
CA VAL A 118 -17.41 -2.45 0.55
C VAL A 118 -18.83 -2.48 0.05
N PHE A 119 -19.00 -2.57 -1.26
CA PHE A 119 -20.31 -2.53 -1.89
C PHE A 119 -20.57 -3.80 -2.70
N SER A 120 -21.87 -4.15 -2.78
CA SER A 120 -22.38 -5.17 -3.69
C SER A 120 -22.45 -4.63 -5.13
N GLU A 121 -22.75 -5.51 -6.10
CA GLU A 121 -23.01 -5.12 -7.49
C GLU A 121 -24.23 -4.19 -7.64
N ASP A 122 -25.16 -4.23 -6.67
CA ASP A 122 -26.36 -3.38 -6.63
C ASP A 122 -26.11 -2.03 -5.90
N LEU A 123 -24.85 -1.69 -5.61
CA LEU A 123 -24.43 -0.48 -4.89
C LEU A 123 -24.96 -0.42 -3.45
N GLU A 124 -25.25 -1.53 -2.82
CA GLU A 124 -25.60 -1.63 -1.42
C GLU A 124 -24.35 -1.78 -0.57
N GLU A 125 -24.19 -0.96 0.47
CA GLU A 125 -23.08 -1.07 1.42
C GLU A 125 -23.21 -2.38 2.21
N LEU A 126 -22.12 -3.16 2.22
CA LEU A 126 -22.04 -4.45 2.88
C LEU A 126 -21.59 -4.32 4.34
N ASN A 127 -21.97 -5.28 5.18
CA ASN A 127 -21.53 -5.32 6.57
C ASN A 127 -20.07 -5.77 6.71
N TYR A 128 -19.50 -5.55 7.88
CA TYR A 128 -18.17 -6.03 8.20
C TYR A 128 -18.04 -7.54 8.00
N GLY A 129 -16.94 -7.94 7.34
CA GLY A 129 -16.65 -9.32 6.99
C GLY A 129 -17.30 -9.82 5.69
N GLU A 130 -18.24 -9.08 5.11
CA GLU A 130 -18.82 -9.42 3.81
C GLU A 130 -17.87 -8.97 2.68
N ILE A 131 -17.86 -9.76 1.61
CA ILE A 131 -16.95 -9.57 0.48
C ILE A 131 -17.67 -8.89 -0.67
N GLY A 132 -17.09 -7.80 -1.18
CA GLY A 132 -17.60 -7.06 -2.34
C GLY A 132 -16.52 -6.20 -2.98
N GLU A 133 -16.91 -5.19 -3.74
CA GLU A 133 -15.99 -4.22 -4.31
C GLU A 133 -15.60 -3.17 -3.28
N LEU A 134 -14.31 -2.93 -3.13
CA LEU A 134 -13.80 -1.86 -2.29
C LEU A 134 -14.02 -0.51 -2.97
N CYS A 135 -14.65 0.40 -2.25
CA CYS A 135 -14.82 1.78 -2.71
C CYS A 135 -14.28 2.77 -1.69
N MET A 136 -13.90 3.94 -2.16
CA MET A 136 -13.44 5.01 -1.28
C MET A 136 -14.06 6.35 -1.65
N THR A 137 -14.20 7.21 -0.65
CA THR A 137 -14.56 8.62 -0.84
C THR A 137 -13.69 9.49 0.05
N GLY A 138 -13.38 10.69 -0.43
CA GLY A 138 -12.54 11.63 0.31
C GLY A 138 -11.91 12.68 -0.60
N PRO A 139 -11.21 13.66 -0.01
CA PRO A 139 -10.66 14.80 -0.75
C PRO A 139 -9.50 14.44 -1.70
N ALA A 140 -8.96 13.22 -1.59
CA ALA A 140 -7.86 12.74 -2.44
C ALA A 140 -8.33 12.08 -3.74
N MET A 141 -9.66 11.94 -3.96
CA MET A 141 -10.16 11.37 -5.22
C MET A 141 -9.76 12.23 -6.41
N MET A 142 -9.42 11.59 -7.51
CA MET A 142 -9.23 12.27 -8.79
C MET A 142 -10.48 13.05 -9.19
N LEU A 143 -10.31 14.07 -10.03
CA LEU A 143 -11.45 14.80 -10.61
C LEU A 143 -12.02 14.07 -11.82
N HIS A 144 -11.14 13.59 -12.70
CA HIS A 144 -11.49 12.86 -13.92
C HIS A 144 -10.25 12.26 -14.57
N TYR A 145 -10.45 11.29 -15.46
CA TYR A 145 -9.43 10.84 -16.38
C TYR A 145 -9.26 11.83 -17.53
N ALA A 146 -8.02 12.09 -17.93
CA ALA A 146 -7.72 12.92 -19.10
C ALA A 146 -7.62 12.08 -20.39
N GLY A 147 -7.82 12.75 -21.53
CA GLY A 147 -7.56 12.17 -22.85
C GLY A 147 -8.74 11.42 -23.45
N TRP A 148 -8.45 10.61 -24.48
CA TRP A 148 -9.47 9.87 -25.22
C TRP A 148 -10.18 8.86 -24.33
N ARG A 149 -11.52 8.88 -24.31
CA ARG A 149 -12.39 8.12 -23.41
C ARG A 149 -12.30 8.51 -21.92
N GLY A 150 -11.67 9.65 -21.58
CA GLY A 150 -11.56 10.08 -20.20
C GLY A 150 -12.91 10.20 -19.49
N ASP A 151 -13.90 10.79 -20.14
CA ASP A 151 -15.24 10.95 -19.56
C ASP A 151 -15.92 9.60 -19.31
N GLU A 152 -15.90 8.67 -20.29
CA GLU A 152 -16.47 7.33 -20.14
C GLU A 152 -15.82 6.55 -18.99
N LEU A 153 -14.49 6.62 -18.86
CA LEU A 153 -13.75 5.95 -17.78
C LEU A 153 -14.07 6.59 -16.43
N THR A 154 -14.19 7.91 -16.40
CA THR A 154 -14.55 8.63 -15.17
C THR A 154 -15.93 8.23 -14.67
N GLU A 155 -16.92 8.18 -15.53
CA GLU A 155 -18.30 7.78 -15.18
C GLU A 155 -18.39 6.33 -14.66
N ARG A 156 -17.48 5.46 -15.07
CA ARG A 156 -17.40 4.08 -14.57
C ARG A 156 -16.67 3.94 -13.25
N THR A 157 -15.78 4.88 -12.94
CA THR A 157 -14.91 4.81 -11.77
C THR A 157 -15.42 5.68 -10.63
N LEU A 158 -15.99 6.84 -10.94
CA LEU A 158 -16.60 7.75 -9.97
C LEU A 158 -18.12 7.67 -10.08
N ILE A 159 -18.74 6.94 -9.15
CA ILE A 159 -20.17 6.64 -9.18
C ILE A 159 -20.88 7.36 -8.01
N ASN A 160 -21.98 8.04 -8.31
CA ASN A 160 -22.85 8.60 -7.27
C ASN A 160 -23.76 7.51 -6.72
N HIS A 161 -23.67 7.26 -5.43
CA HIS A 161 -24.48 6.26 -4.74
C HIS A 161 -25.78 6.84 -4.17
N PRO A 162 -26.75 5.97 -3.80
CA PRO A 162 -28.01 6.40 -3.18
C PRO A 162 -27.83 7.14 -1.84
N ASP A 163 -26.70 6.98 -1.17
CA ASP A 163 -26.32 7.69 0.07
C ASP A 163 -25.98 9.18 -0.16
N GLY A 164 -25.94 9.63 -1.41
CA GLY A 164 -25.64 11.00 -1.82
C GLY A 164 -24.15 11.30 -1.96
N ASN A 165 -23.26 10.32 -1.73
CA ASN A 165 -21.83 10.48 -1.91
C ASN A 165 -21.39 10.00 -3.29
N CYS A 166 -20.31 10.60 -3.80
CA CYS A 166 -19.56 10.07 -4.92
C CYS A 166 -18.50 9.11 -4.39
N TRP A 167 -18.50 7.90 -4.89
CA TRP A 167 -17.54 6.86 -4.52
C TRP A 167 -16.63 6.53 -5.70
N LEU A 168 -15.33 6.38 -5.41
CA LEU A 168 -14.37 5.83 -6.32
C LEU A 168 -14.42 4.29 -6.21
N HIS A 169 -14.80 3.64 -7.29
CA HIS A 169 -14.80 2.19 -7.43
C HIS A 169 -13.40 1.72 -7.79
N THR A 170 -12.77 0.92 -6.91
CA THR A 170 -11.38 0.54 -7.10
C THR A 170 -11.18 -0.60 -8.09
N GLY A 171 -12.24 -1.38 -8.34
CA GLY A 171 -12.18 -2.62 -9.10
C GLY A 171 -11.63 -3.81 -8.29
N ASP A 172 -11.18 -3.59 -7.07
CA ASP A 172 -10.59 -4.62 -6.22
C ASP A 172 -11.63 -5.24 -5.29
N LYS A 173 -11.56 -6.56 -5.16
CA LYS A 173 -12.39 -7.34 -4.25
C LYS A 173 -11.78 -7.32 -2.85
N ALA A 174 -12.61 -6.99 -1.85
CA ALA A 174 -12.13 -6.80 -0.49
C ALA A 174 -13.21 -7.13 0.55
N TYR A 175 -12.79 -7.12 1.81
CA TYR A 175 -13.68 -6.97 2.96
C TYR A 175 -13.03 -6.06 4.01
N ILE A 176 -13.86 -5.49 4.89
CA ILE A 176 -13.43 -4.71 6.06
C ILE A 176 -13.89 -5.48 7.30
N ASN A 177 -12.99 -5.72 8.26
CA ASN A 177 -13.37 -6.40 9.48
C ASN A 177 -13.99 -5.45 10.52
N GLU A 178 -14.50 -6.01 11.63
CA GLU A 178 -15.14 -5.27 12.73
C GLU A 178 -14.24 -4.23 13.42
N HIS A 179 -12.92 -4.27 13.17
CA HIS A 179 -11.95 -3.32 13.68
C HIS A 179 -11.60 -2.22 12.64
N GLY A 180 -12.27 -2.20 11.49
CA GLY A 180 -12.01 -1.24 10.42
C GLY A 180 -10.74 -1.53 9.60
N ILE A 181 -10.20 -2.75 9.69
CA ILE A 181 -9.02 -3.16 8.92
C ILE A 181 -9.47 -3.69 7.57
N VAL A 182 -8.83 -3.20 6.51
CA VAL A 182 -9.12 -3.53 5.11
C VAL A 182 -8.25 -4.71 4.66
N TYR A 183 -8.90 -5.66 3.97
CA TYR A 183 -8.27 -6.84 3.38
C TYR A 183 -8.61 -6.92 1.89
N ILE A 184 -7.61 -6.91 1.03
CA ILE A 184 -7.73 -7.06 -0.43
C ILE A 184 -7.65 -8.55 -0.78
N LEU A 185 -8.54 -9.01 -1.66
CA LEU A 185 -8.61 -10.41 -2.08
C LEU A 185 -8.25 -10.62 -3.56
N GLY A 186 -8.09 -9.55 -4.33
CA GLY A 186 -7.74 -9.54 -5.74
C GLY A 186 -8.62 -8.64 -6.58
#